data_afd065fdfdb20089385ec9b7f4ded8ff
#
_entry.id   afd065fdfdb20089385ec9b7f4ded8ff
#
_cell.length_a   1.000
_cell.length_b   1.000
_cell.length_c   1.000
_cell.angle_alpha   90.00
_cell.angle_beta   90.00
_cell.angle_gamma   90.00
#
_symmetry.space_group_name_H-M   'P 1'
#
loop_
_entity.id
_entity.type
_entity.pdbx_description
1 polymer ?
#
loop_
_entity_poly.entity_id
_entity_poly.type
_entity_poly.pdbx_seq_one_letter_code
_entity_poly.pdbx_strand_id
1 'polypeptide(L)'
;MKIHPLADVQSINIGEGTVIWQFAIILKGAVIGSNCNINCHTFIENEVKIGDNVTVKSGVYLWDGMEVEDNVFIGPNATFTNDKYPRSHQPFSLQRIKLSKSCSIGANATILGGVHIGEYAIIGAGSVVTKEVPAYALVRGNPAKVVGWLDEKGNKLNSPAAETAVAAKNPDLAKNPDLAKNPELTSPEDAT
;
A
#
# COMPACT_ATOMS: atom_id res chain seq x y z
N MET A 1 19.98 12.35 -6.45
CA MET A 1 18.61 12.80 -6.75
C MET A 1 18.52 13.24 -8.20
N LYS A 2 17.48 12.84 -8.94
CA LYS A 2 17.21 13.25 -10.33
C LYS A 2 15.76 13.72 -10.43
N ILE A 3 15.55 15.01 -10.73
CA ILE A 3 14.21 15.60 -10.91
C ILE A 3 14.04 15.97 -12.38
N HIS A 4 12.95 15.50 -13.00
CA HIS A 4 12.64 15.86 -14.38
C HIS A 4 12.24 17.34 -14.47
N PRO A 5 12.69 18.11 -15.49
CA PRO A 5 12.42 19.54 -15.59
C PRO A 5 10.93 19.93 -15.66
N LEU A 6 10.06 19.01 -16.04
CA LEU A 6 8.60 19.20 -16.09
C LEU A 6 7.89 18.69 -14.82
N ALA A 7 8.59 18.39 -13.75
CA ALA A 7 7.99 18.08 -12.45
C ALA A 7 7.88 19.37 -11.61
N ASP A 8 6.80 19.52 -10.85
CA ASP A 8 6.61 20.58 -9.85
C ASP A 8 7.00 20.03 -8.47
N VAL A 9 8.23 20.28 -8.03
CA VAL A 9 8.77 19.76 -6.77
C VAL A 9 9.09 20.93 -5.84
N GLN A 10 8.26 21.09 -4.82
CA GLN A 10 8.37 22.16 -3.83
C GLN A 10 9.09 21.69 -2.54
N SER A 11 9.11 20.37 -2.28
CA SER A 11 9.81 19.82 -1.12
C SER A 11 11.33 19.84 -1.30
N ILE A 12 12.04 20.15 -0.21
CA ILE A 12 13.50 20.02 -0.08
C ILE A 12 13.91 18.74 0.68
N ASN A 13 12.94 18.00 1.22
CA ASN A 13 13.15 16.80 2.04
C ASN A 13 13.08 15.54 1.17
N ILE A 14 14.03 15.39 0.25
CA ILE A 14 14.07 14.26 -0.69
C ILE A 14 15.45 13.62 -0.61
N GLY A 15 15.48 12.32 -0.34
CA GLY A 15 16.71 11.55 -0.15
C GLY A 15 17.52 11.35 -1.44
N GLU A 16 18.79 10.99 -1.25
CA GLU A 16 19.71 10.73 -2.36
C GLU A 16 19.25 9.55 -3.24
N GLY A 17 19.62 9.55 -4.50
CA GLY A 17 19.28 8.48 -5.45
C GLY A 17 17.81 8.50 -5.91
N THR A 18 16.94 9.28 -5.29
CA THR A 18 15.53 9.38 -5.69
C THR A 18 15.37 10.01 -7.07
N VAL A 19 14.49 9.40 -7.89
CA VAL A 19 14.15 9.85 -9.25
C VAL A 19 12.68 10.28 -9.28
N ILE A 20 12.45 11.51 -9.73
CA ILE A 20 11.11 12.09 -9.90
C ILE A 20 10.90 12.38 -11.38
N TRP A 21 9.87 11.80 -11.96
CA TRP A 21 9.56 11.88 -13.37
C TRP A 21 8.67 13.07 -13.71
N GLN A 22 8.49 13.32 -15.01
CA GLN A 22 7.72 14.46 -15.53
C GLN A 22 6.28 14.48 -15.01
N PHE A 23 5.74 15.67 -14.82
CA PHE A 23 4.38 15.94 -14.36
C PHE A 23 4.03 15.39 -12.98
N ALA A 24 5.01 14.96 -12.19
CA ALA A 24 4.83 14.73 -10.77
C ALA A 24 4.71 16.08 -10.04
N ILE A 25 3.81 16.15 -9.06
CA ILE A 25 3.62 17.32 -8.18
C ILE A 25 3.89 16.88 -6.75
N ILE A 26 4.87 17.52 -6.10
CA ILE A 26 5.25 17.20 -4.72
C ILE A 26 5.21 18.49 -3.91
N LEU A 27 4.29 18.56 -2.96
CA LEU A 27 4.09 19.75 -2.13
C LEU A 27 5.21 19.93 -1.09
N LYS A 28 5.32 21.15 -0.58
CA LYS A 28 6.46 21.62 0.23
C LYS A 28 6.76 20.80 1.48
N GLY A 29 5.72 20.28 2.15
CA GLY A 29 5.85 19.56 3.42
C GLY A 29 6.13 18.06 3.28
N ALA A 30 5.99 17.49 2.08
CA ALA A 30 6.24 16.08 1.85
C ALA A 30 7.67 15.67 2.20
N VAL A 31 7.84 14.47 2.75
CA VAL A 31 9.16 13.87 3.04
C VAL A 31 9.28 12.59 2.24
N ILE A 32 10.35 12.46 1.45
CA ILE A 32 10.63 11.30 0.60
C ILE A 32 12.04 10.81 0.89
N GLY A 33 12.16 9.52 1.17
CA GLY A 33 13.43 8.87 1.44
C GLY A 33 14.33 8.74 0.22
N SER A 34 15.38 7.93 0.37
CA SER A 34 16.41 7.70 -0.63
C SER A 34 16.02 6.60 -1.63
N ASN A 35 16.59 6.66 -2.84
CA ASN A 35 16.44 5.64 -3.90
C ASN A 35 14.98 5.38 -4.31
N CYS A 36 14.07 6.32 -4.08
CA CYS A 36 12.68 6.21 -4.50
C CYS A 36 12.51 6.45 -6.01
N ASN A 37 11.46 5.87 -6.58
CA ASN A 37 11.08 6.06 -7.96
C ASN A 37 9.64 6.60 -8.02
N ILE A 38 9.50 7.93 -8.17
CA ILE A 38 8.21 8.64 -8.21
C ILE A 38 7.86 8.90 -9.68
N ASN A 39 6.92 8.12 -10.20
CA ASN A 39 6.59 8.15 -11.63
C ASN A 39 5.72 9.37 -12.02
N CYS A 40 5.51 9.52 -13.32
CA CYS A 40 4.78 10.66 -13.88
C CYS A 40 3.32 10.71 -13.42
N HIS A 41 2.76 11.93 -13.36
CA HIS A 41 1.38 12.18 -12.92
C HIS A 41 1.09 11.69 -11.50
N THR A 42 2.08 11.73 -10.62
CA THR A 42 1.92 11.48 -9.18
C THR A 42 1.66 12.79 -8.46
N PHE A 43 0.77 12.79 -7.48
CA PHE A 43 0.54 13.94 -6.61
C PHE A 43 0.82 13.54 -5.15
N ILE A 44 1.64 14.32 -4.43
CA ILE A 44 2.05 14.04 -3.05
C ILE A 44 1.81 15.28 -2.20
N GLU A 45 0.91 15.17 -1.23
CA GLU A 45 0.56 16.27 -0.31
C GLU A 45 1.57 16.50 0.81
N ASN A 46 1.35 17.54 1.62
CA ASN A 46 2.31 18.07 2.58
C ASN A 46 2.63 17.16 3.76
N GLU A 47 1.63 16.41 4.28
CA GLU A 47 1.82 15.54 5.45
C GLU A 47 2.14 14.09 5.06
N VAL A 48 2.55 13.85 3.82
CA VAL A 48 2.94 12.51 3.34
C VAL A 48 4.39 12.23 3.70
N LYS A 49 4.62 11.03 4.25
CA LYS A 49 5.97 10.52 4.55
C LYS A 49 6.21 9.25 3.78
N ILE A 50 7.30 9.21 3.01
CA ILE A 50 7.72 8.06 2.20
C ILE A 50 9.12 7.66 2.64
N GLY A 51 9.31 6.40 2.98
CA GLY A 51 10.59 5.80 3.35
C GLY A 51 11.52 5.59 2.15
N ASP A 52 12.51 4.74 2.32
CA ASP A 52 13.54 4.45 1.32
C ASP A 52 13.10 3.38 0.32
N ASN A 53 13.66 3.41 -0.89
CA ASN A 53 13.47 2.40 -1.95
C ASN A 53 12.00 2.21 -2.38
N VAL A 54 11.15 3.22 -2.18
CA VAL A 54 9.73 3.15 -2.54
C VAL A 54 9.53 3.41 -4.02
N THR A 55 8.65 2.62 -4.64
CA THR A 55 8.21 2.86 -6.02
C THR A 55 6.75 3.28 -6.03
N VAL A 56 6.49 4.50 -6.49
CA VAL A 56 5.14 5.02 -6.75
C VAL A 56 4.93 5.09 -8.26
N LYS A 57 4.04 4.27 -8.78
CA LYS A 57 3.73 4.23 -10.22
C LYS A 57 2.83 5.40 -10.63
N SER A 58 2.70 5.59 -11.95
CA SER A 58 1.95 6.70 -12.55
C SER A 58 0.49 6.76 -12.13
N GLY A 59 -0.05 7.97 -12.00
CA GLY A 59 -1.46 8.22 -11.69
C GLY A 59 -1.84 7.97 -10.23
N VAL A 60 -0.88 7.90 -9.34
CA VAL A 60 -1.11 7.71 -7.90
C VAL A 60 -1.13 9.06 -7.18
N TYR A 61 -2.14 9.30 -6.35
CA TYR A 61 -2.26 10.47 -5.49
C TYR A 61 -2.16 10.06 -4.03
N LEU A 62 -1.21 10.67 -3.31
CA LEU A 62 -0.96 10.43 -1.89
C LEU A 62 -1.42 11.65 -1.11
N TRP A 63 -2.39 11.46 -0.26
CA TRP A 63 -3.06 12.52 0.51
C TRP A 63 -2.44 12.70 1.89
N ASP A 64 -2.67 13.84 2.50
CA ASP A 64 -2.22 14.14 3.87
C ASP A 64 -2.56 13.01 4.85
N GLY A 65 -1.63 12.74 5.74
CA GLY A 65 -1.72 11.68 6.75
C GLY A 65 -1.30 10.28 6.28
N MET A 66 -0.79 10.15 5.06
CA MET A 66 -0.23 8.87 4.60
C MET A 66 1.21 8.67 5.08
N GLU A 67 1.48 7.46 5.56
CA GLU A 67 2.82 6.97 5.91
C GLU A 67 3.12 5.73 5.06
N VAL A 68 4.20 5.79 4.29
CA VAL A 68 4.67 4.72 3.42
C VAL A 68 6.06 4.32 3.89
N GLU A 69 6.21 3.13 4.44
CA GLU A 69 7.50 2.62 4.92
C GLU A 69 8.41 2.17 3.76
N ASP A 70 9.59 1.66 4.09
CA ASP A 70 10.61 1.28 3.09
C ASP A 70 10.18 0.14 2.18
N ASN A 71 10.73 0.12 0.97
CA ASN A 71 10.58 -0.94 -0.03
C ASN A 71 9.13 -1.18 -0.49
N VAL A 72 8.22 -0.24 -0.26
CA VAL A 72 6.81 -0.36 -0.69
C VAL A 72 6.69 -0.15 -2.20
N PHE A 73 5.87 -0.97 -2.83
CA PHE A 73 5.47 -0.81 -4.23
C PHE A 73 4.01 -0.37 -4.32
N ILE A 74 3.76 0.74 -5.02
CA ILE A 74 2.40 1.23 -5.30
C ILE A 74 2.17 1.18 -6.81
N GLY A 75 1.27 0.29 -7.24
CA GLY A 75 0.92 0.05 -8.63
C GLY A 75 0.22 1.24 -9.29
N PRO A 76 0.20 1.30 -10.65
CA PRO A 76 -0.38 2.42 -11.37
C PRO A 76 -1.86 2.61 -11.06
N ASN A 77 -2.26 3.87 -10.94
CA ASN A 77 -3.63 4.28 -10.64
C ASN A 77 -4.21 3.68 -9.34
N ALA A 78 -3.37 3.21 -8.42
CA ALA A 78 -3.85 2.88 -7.08
C ALA A 78 -4.42 4.14 -6.43
N THR A 79 -5.61 4.01 -5.82
CA THR A 79 -6.38 5.13 -5.28
C THR A 79 -6.45 5.02 -3.78
N PHE A 80 -6.18 6.13 -3.11
CA PHE A 80 -6.28 6.26 -1.66
C PHE A 80 -7.33 7.29 -1.30
N THR A 81 -8.01 7.12 -0.15
CA THR A 81 -8.91 8.12 0.39
C THR A 81 -8.49 8.48 1.82
N ASN A 82 -8.71 9.70 2.24
CA ASN A 82 -8.44 10.16 3.61
C ASN A 82 -9.73 10.57 4.35
N ASP A 83 -10.88 10.36 3.69
CA ASP A 83 -12.24 10.52 4.25
C ASP A 83 -13.12 9.37 3.71
N LYS A 84 -13.73 8.60 4.63
CA LYS A 84 -14.67 7.51 4.28
C LYS A 84 -16.08 7.98 3.95
N TYR A 85 -16.45 9.18 4.42
CA TYR A 85 -17.81 9.69 4.32
C TYR A 85 -17.82 11.13 3.81
N PRO A 86 -17.23 11.37 2.62
CA PRO A 86 -17.01 12.71 2.12
C PRO A 86 -18.33 13.46 1.89
N ARG A 87 -18.34 14.73 2.28
CA ARG A 87 -19.41 15.68 1.99
C ARG A 87 -18.80 17.00 1.56
N SER A 88 -19.31 17.55 0.45
CA SER A 88 -18.84 18.84 -0.07
C SER A 88 -18.99 19.94 0.99
N HIS A 89 -17.95 20.74 1.18
CA HIS A 89 -17.90 21.86 2.12
C HIS A 89 -18.16 21.50 3.60
N GLN A 90 -18.03 20.26 3.99
CA GLN A 90 -18.11 19.84 5.40
C GLN A 90 -16.69 19.54 5.94
N PRO A 91 -16.44 19.88 7.21
CA PRO A 91 -15.20 19.44 7.85
C PRO A 91 -15.18 17.92 8.00
N PHE A 92 -14.01 17.32 7.90
CA PHE A 92 -13.80 15.89 8.10
C PHE A 92 -12.63 15.64 9.06
N SER A 93 -12.61 14.47 9.67
CA SER A 93 -11.49 14.01 10.47
C SER A 93 -10.56 13.20 9.57
N LEU A 94 -9.31 13.64 9.45
CA LEU A 94 -8.28 12.99 8.65
C LEU A 94 -8.10 11.52 9.08
N GLN A 95 -8.28 10.61 8.15
CA GLN A 95 -8.14 9.17 8.37
C GLN A 95 -6.82 8.69 7.78
N ARG A 96 -5.83 8.52 8.64
CA ARG A 96 -4.47 8.17 8.26
C ARG A 96 -4.40 6.77 7.65
N ILE A 97 -3.57 6.62 6.61
CA ILE A 97 -3.24 5.33 5.99
C ILE A 97 -1.78 5.03 6.28
N LYS A 98 -1.52 3.77 6.65
CA LYS A 98 -0.15 3.26 6.79
C LYS A 98 0.08 2.10 5.84
N LEU A 99 1.14 2.20 5.05
CA LEU A 99 1.66 1.13 4.21
C LEU A 99 2.97 0.64 4.83
N SER A 100 2.95 -0.54 5.45
CA SER A 100 4.12 -1.08 6.11
C SER A 100 5.14 -1.65 5.14
N LYS A 101 6.34 -1.84 5.63
CA LYS A 101 7.54 -2.23 4.90
C LYS A 101 7.29 -3.37 3.91
N SER A 102 7.80 -3.21 2.71
CA SER A 102 7.77 -4.22 1.64
C SER A 102 6.37 -4.67 1.20
N CYS A 103 5.29 -3.99 1.61
CA CYS A 103 3.98 -4.30 1.06
C CYS A 103 3.85 -3.83 -0.40
N SER A 104 2.92 -4.44 -1.14
CA SER A 104 2.68 -4.12 -2.55
C SER A 104 1.19 -3.86 -2.81
N ILE A 105 0.91 -2.73 -3.43
CA ILE A 105 -0.44 -2.33 -3.84
C ILE A 105 -0.59 -2.57 -5.34
N GLY A 106 -1.53 -3.43 -5.73
CA GLY A 106 -1.80 -3.74 -7.12
C GLY A 106 -2.40 -2.57 -7.90
N ALA A 107 -2.27 -2.60 -9.23
CA ALA A 107 -2.82 -1.58 -10.11
C ALA A 107 -4.33 -1.39 -9.91
N ASN A 108 -4.81 -0.13 -9.94
CA ASN A 108 -6.22 0.22 -9.76
C ASN A 108 -6.86 -0.26 -8.45
N ALA A 109 -6.07 -0.67 -7.45
CA ALA A 109 -6.62 -0.97 -6.12
C ALA A 109 -7.07 0.31 -5.42
N THR A 110 -8.15 0.23 -4.63
CA THR A 110 -8.67 1.33 -3.82
C THR A 110 -8.48 1.02 -2.35
N ILE A 111 -7.80 1.91 -1.62
CA ILE A 111 -7.54 1.78 -0.18
C ILE A 111 -8.30 2.88 0.55
N LEU A 112 -9.24 2.50 1.41
CA LEU A 112 -10.03 3.48 2.17
C LEU A 112 -9.23 4.08 3.33
N GLY A 113 -9.56 5.31 3.70
CA GLY A 113 -8.97 6.02 4.82
C GLY A 113 -9.01 5.22 6.12
N GLY A 114 -7.98 5.35 6.95
CA GLY A 114 -7.82 4.65 8.22
C GLY A 114 -7.36 3.19 8.10
N VAL A 115 -7.04 2.71 6.89
CA VAL A 115 -6.55 1.34 6.68
C VAL A 115 -5.04 1.27 6.92
N HIS A 116 -4.62 0.20 7.59
CA HIS A 116 -3.23 -0.21 7.72
C HIS A 116 -3.00 -1.47 6.86
N ILE A 117 -1.98 -1.42 6.02
CA ILE A 117 -1.52 -2.58 5.23
C ILE A 117 -0.24 -3.10 5.89
N GLY A 118 -0.28 -4.35 6.35
CA GLY A 118 0.82 -5.00 7.03
C GLY A 118 2.03 -5.27 6.13
N GLU A 119 3.17 -5.52 6.75
CA GLU A 119 4.43 -5.77 6.04
C GLU A 119 4.33 -6.99 5.12
N TYR A 120 4.99 -6.94 3.97
CA TYR A 120 4.99 -8.00 2.95
C TYR A 120 3.60 -8.38 2.42
N ALA A 121 2.53 -7.67 2.79
CA ALA A 121 1.20 -7.94 2.24
C ALA A 121 1.12 -7.54 0.77
N ILE A 122 0.33 -8.28 0.00
CA ILE A 122 0.03 -7.95 -1.40
C ILE A 122 -1.46 -7.68 -1.57
N ILE A 123 -1.78 -6.51 -2.09
CA ILE A 123 -3.13 -6.14 -2.51
C ILE A 123 -3.28 -6.46 -3.99
N GLY A 124 -4.20 -7.37 -4.34
CA GLY A 124 -4.49 -7.72 -5.72
C GLY A 124 -4.98 -6.52 -6.53
N ALA A 125 -4.66 -6.49 -7.83
CA ALA A 125 -5.10 -5.42 -8.71
C ALA A 125 -6.64 -5.29 -8.72
N GLY A 126 -7.16 -4.04 -8.78
CA GLY A 126 -8.58 -3.75 -8.78
C GLY A 126 -9.33 -4.03 -7.47
N SER A 127 -8.65 -4.37 -6.39
CA SER A 127 -9.27 -4.65 -5.10
C SER A 127 -9.73 -3.39 -4.39
N VAL A 128 -10.78 -3.51 -3.56
CA VAL A 128 -11.25 -2.42 -2.68
C VAL A 128 -11.03 -2.81 -1.23
N VAL A 129 -10.01 -2.23 -0.61
CA VAL A 129 -9.60 -2.53 0.76
C VAL A 129 -10.31 -1.59 1.73
N THR A 130 -11.18 -2.17 2.55
CA THR A 130 -12.05 -1.44 3.48
C THR A 130 -11.67 -1.63 4.96
N LYS A 131 -10.76 -2.57 5.24
CA LYS A 131 -10.29 -2.96 6.56
C LYS A 131 -8.79 -3.16 6.56
N GLU A 132 -8.21 -3.22 7.75
CA GLU A 132 -6.81 -3.56 7.97
C GLU A 132 -6.42 -4.88 7.30
N VAL A 133 -5.22 -4.93 6.73
CA VAL A 133 -4.67 -6.10 6.06
C VAL A 133 -3.48 -6.61 6.88
N PRO A 134 -3.52 -7.87 7.34
CA PRO A 134 -2.42 -8.46 8.09
C PRO A 134 -1.12 -8.53 7.28
N ALA A 135 0.01 -8.57 7.99
CA ALA A 135 1.30 -8.82 7.37
C ALA A 135 1.31 -10.17 6.62
N TYR A 136 2.02 -10.23 5.50
CA TYR A 136 2.15 -11.40 4.63
C TYR A 136 0.84 -11.89 3.98
N ALA A 137 -0.26 -11.16 4.12
CA ALA A 137 -1.53 -11.56 3.51
C ALA A 137 -1.57 -11.22 2.02
N LEU A 138 -2.10 -12.13 1.22
CA LEU A 138 -2.59 -11.84 -0.13
C LEU A 138 -4.09 -11.55 -0.05
N VAL A 139 -4.49 -10.36 -0.44
CA VAL A 139 -5.91 -9.96 -0.45
C VAL A 139 -6.37 -9.57 -1.84
N ARG A 140 -7.63 -9.89 -2.18
CA ARG A 140 -8.24 -9.48 -3.46
C ARG A 140 -9.76 -9.33 -3.34
N GLY A 141 -10.35 -8.63 -4.30
CA GLY A 141 -11.80 -8.51 -4.47
C GLY A 141 -12.39 -7.18 -3.99
N ASN A 142 -13.70 -7.06 -4.09
CA ASN A 142 -14.48 -5.90 -3.63
C ASN A 142 -15.72 -6.37 -2.83
N PRO A 143 -15.75 -6.22 -1.49
CA PRO A 143 -14.61 -5.80 -0.65
C PRO A 143 -13.49 -6.85 -0.64
N ALA A 144 -12.24 -6.39 -0.47
CA ALA A 144 -11.07 -7.26 -0.45
C ALA A 144 -11.10 -8.23 0.75
N LYS A 145 -10.74 -9.49 0.48
CA LYS A 145 -10.62 -10.56 1.48
C LYS A 145 -9.26 -11.22 1.39
N VAL A 146 -8.78 -11.79 2.49
CA VAL A 146 -7.58 -12.64 2.48
C VAL A 146 -7.87 -13.90 1.68
N VAL A 147 -7.03 -14.17 0.67
CA VAL A 147 -7.13 -15.33 -0.22
C VAL A 147 -5.87 -16.21 -0.17
N GLY A 148 -4.92 -15.89 0.69
CA GLY A 148 -3.72 -16.67 0.90
C GLY A 148 -2.68 -15.91 1.70
N TRP A 149 -1.55 -16.58 1.92
CA TRP A 149 -0.40 -16.08 2.65
C TRP A 149 0.85 -16.18 1.80
N LEU A 150 1.81 -15.31 2.05
CA LEU A 150 3.01 -15.14 1.25
C LEU A 150 4.27 -15.28 2.11
N ASP A 151 5.38 -15.61 1.49
CA ASP A 151 6.71 -15.41 2.07
C ASP A 151 7.23 -13.98 1.77
N GLU A 152 8.39 -13.64 2.30
CA GLU A 152 9.05 -12.34 2.06
C GLU A 152 9.40 -12.08 0.59
N LYS A 153 9.44 -13.13 -0.25
CA LYS A 153 9.68 -13.02 -1.69
C LYS A 153 8.41 -12.87 -2.51
N GLY A 154 7.23 -12.94 -1.85
CA GLY A 154 5.92 -12.86 -2.50
C GLY A 154 5.44 -14.20 -3.07
N ASN A 155 6.08 -15.33 -2.75
CA ASN A 155 5.61 -16.64 -3.16
C ASN A 155 4.44 -17.09 -2.26
N LYS A 156 3.39 -17.63 -2.87
CA LYS A 156 2.24 -18.15 -2.12
C LYS A 156 2.63 -19.36 -1.28
N LEU A 157 2.25 -19.35 -0.03
CA LEU A 157 2.42 -20.47 0.88
C LEU A 157 1.32 -21.51 0.63
N ASN A 158 1.73 -22.74 0.31
CA ASN A 158 0.82 -23.81 -0.11
C ASN A 158 0.66 -24.91 0.96
N SER A 159 1.05 -24.63 2.23
CA SER A 159 0.89 -25.61 3.29
C SER A 159 0.35 -25.00 4.59
N PRO A 160 -0.52 -25.70 5.33
CA PRO A 160 -1.02 -25.25 6.61
C PRO A 160 0.09 -24.94 7.65
N ALA A 161 1.20 -25.68 7.58
CA ALA A 161 2.35 -25.48 8.47
C ALA A 161 3.06 -24.14 8.18
N ALA A 162 3.21 -23.76 6.89
CA ALA A 162 3.79 -22.48 6.51
C ALA A 162 2.86 -21.30 6.86
N GLU A 163 1.56 -21.46 6.69
CA GLU A 163 0.55 -20.49 7.11
C GLU A 163 0.56 -20.29 8.63
N THR A 164 0.68 -21.38 9.40
CA THR A 164 0.80 -21.31 10.87
C THR A 164 2.06 -20.57 11.30
N ALA A 165 3.19 -20.77 10.61
CA ALA A 165 4.45 -20.07 10.91
C ALA A 165 4.34 -18.56 10.65
N VAL A 166 3.62 -18.15 9.61
CA VAL A 166 3.33 -16.72 9.31
C VAL A 166 2.34 -16.16 10.33
N ALA A 167 1.32 -16.92 10.70
CA ALA A 167 0.36 -16.53 11.73
C ALA A 167 1.03 -16.35 13.10
N ALA A 168 2.02 -17.17 13.45
CA ALA A 168 2.79 -17.03 14.69
C ALA A 168 3.64 -15.75 14.73
N LYS A 169 4.08 -15.24 13.58
CA LYS A 169 4.77 -13.93 13.46
C LYS A 169 3.80 -12.74 13.48
N ASN A 170 2.51 -13.00 13.45
CA ASN A 170 1.46 -11.99 13.32
C ASN A 170 0.43 -12.12 14.46
N PRO A 171 0.71 -11.59 15.67
CA PRO A 171 -0.13 -11.78 16.86
C PRO A 171 -1.57 -11.27 16.70
N ASP A 172 -1.83 -10.40 15.73
CA ASP A 172 -3.16 -9.88 15.46
C ASP A 172 -4.04 -10.87 14.68
N LEU A 173 -3.46 -11.84 13.98
CA LEU A 173 -4.19 -12.95 13.37
C LEU A 173 -4.85 -13.87 14.39
N ALA A 174 -4.21 -14.07 15.53
CA ALA A 174 -4.76 -14.91 16.61
C ALA A 174 -6.05 -14.30 17.22
N LYS A 175 -6.28 -13.01 17.02
CA LYS A 175 -7.45 -12.28 17.54
C LYS A 175 -8.64 -12.27 16.56
N ASN A 176 -8.46 -12.73 15.32
CA ASN A 176 -9.53 -12.72 14.31
C ASN A 176 -9.82 -14.13 13.78
N PRO A 177 -10.76 -14.88 14.42
CA PRO A 177 -11.09 -16.25 14.04
C PRO A 177 -11.72 -16.39 12.64
N ASP A 178 -12.22 -15.31 12.03
CA ASP A 178 -12.77 -15.31 10.67
C ASP A 178 -11.67 -15.43 9.59
N LEU A 179 -10.44 -15.10 9.93
CA LEU A 179 -9.29 -15.26 9.03
C LEU A 179 -8.76 -16.71 9.00
N ALA A 180 -9.04 -17.50 10.04
CA ALA A 180 -8.65 -18.91 10.14
C ALA A 180 -9.65 -19.86 9.44
N LYS A 181 -10.82 -19.37 9.02
CA LYS A 181 -11.91 -20.17 8.44
C LYS A 181 -12.26 -19.72 7.03
N ASN A 182 -11.29 -19.58 6.13
CA ASN A 182 -11.61 -19.38 4.72
C ASN A 182 -11.69 -20.74 4.00
N PRO A 183 -12.92 -21.26 3.69
CA PRO A 183 -13.10 -22.57 3.05
C PRO A 183 -12.54 -22.63 1.60
N GLU A 184 -12.24 -21.49 0.96
CA GLU A 184 -11.63 -21.44 -0.37
C GLU A 184 -10.14 -21.85 -0.37
N LEU A 185 -9.50 -21.96 0.82
CA LEU A 185 -8.11 -22.41 0.95
C LEU A 185 -7.96 -23.94 0.96
N THR A 186 -9.06 -24.70 0.97
CA THR A 186 -9.05 -26.15 1.09
C THR A 186 -9.40 -26.92 -0.18
N SER A 187 -9.69 -26.26 -1.31
CA SER A 187 -9.96 -26.95 -2.56
C SER A 187 -8.70 -27.10 -3.45
N PRO A 188 -8.37 -28.32 -3.93
CA PRO A 188 -7.20 -28.59 -4.77
C PRO A 188 -7.35 -28.25 -6.25
N GLU A 189 -8.36 -27.49 -6.66
CA GLU A 189 -8.79 -27.42 -8.07
C GLU A 189 -8.33 -26.22 -8.90
N ASP A 190 -7.30 -25.48 -8.53
CA ASP A 190 -6.75 -24.41 -9.39
C ASP A 190 -5.27 -24.64 -9.75
N ALA A 191 -4.90 -25.88 -10.09
CA ALA A 191 -3.62 -26.25 -10.66
C ALA A 191 -3.79 -26.71 -12.13
N THR A 192 -4.10 -25.76 -13.04
CA THR A 192 -3.88 -25.91 -14.49
C THR A 192 -3.55 -24.55 -15.10
#